data_b5468db403a839c7e1f1ebd2f1cb8716
#
_entry.id   b5468db403a839c7e1f1ebd2f1cb8716
#
_cell.length_a   1.000
_cell.length_b   1.000
_cell.length_c   1.000
_cell.angle_alpha   90.00
_cell.angle_beta   90.00
_cell.angle_gamma   90.00
#
_symmetry.space_group_name_H-M   'P 1'
#
loop_
_entity.id
_entity.type
_entity.pdbx_description
1 polymer ?
#
loop_
_entity_poly.entity_id
_entity_poly.type
_entity_poly.pdbx_seq_one_letter_code
_entity_poly.pdbx_strand_id
1 'polypeptide(L)'
;AMYPLDDALAAHKKDTDATLKNIFSGKDNRLLLVIGPCSADREDAVLDYISRLRRMQEKVADKIVIVPRIYTNKPRTTGDGYKGMLHQPDPNADENMLKGLIAIRKLHIKALNETGFSCADEMLYPENHLYLSDVLSYVAVGARSVENQFHRLTASGLDIPVGMKNPTSGDLSVMMNSIRAAQHPHTFVYSGWEVNSAGNTLAHAILRGSVDKNGQAIPNYHYE
;
A
#
# COMPACT_ATOMS: atom_id res chain seq x y z
N ALA A 1 11.50 -19.29 -2.49
CA ALA A 1 11.24 -18.14 -1.60
C ALA A 1 11.10 -18.63 -0.16
N MET A 2 11.60 -17.88 0.79
CA MET A 2 11.30 -18.11 2.21
C MET A 2 9.85 -17.67 2.44
N TYR A 3 9.01 -18.53 3.02
CA TYR A 3 7.57 -18.29 3.18
C TYR A 3 6.80 -18.08 1.87
N PRO A 4 6.73 -19.08 0.98
CA PRO A 4 5.88 -18.99 -0.21
C PRO A 4 4.39 -19.00 0.17
N LEU A 5 3.54 -18.42 -0.68
CA LEU A 5 2.11 -18.68 -0.63
C LEU A 5 1.82 -20.10 -1.12
N ASP A 6 0.83 -20.75 -0.55
CA ASP A 6 0.21 -21.93 -1.14
C ASP A 6 -0.76 -21.53 -2.28
N ASP A 7 -1.16 -22.52 -3.08
CA ASP A 7 -2.01 -22.28 -4.26
C ASP A 7 -3.39 -21.72 -3.89
N ALA A 8 -3.93 -22.08 -2.73
CA ALA A 8 -5.24 -21.60 -2.28
C ALA A 8 -5.19 -20.11 -1.91
N LEU A 9 -4.15 -19.70 -1.16
CA LEU A 9 -3.94 -18.29 -0.81
C LEU A 9 -3.61 -17.44 -2.04
N ALA A 10 -2.83 -17.98 -2.98
CA ALA A 10 -2.53 -17.31 -4.24
C ALA A 10 -3.79 -17.11 -5.09
N ALA A 11 -4.69 -18.09 -5.15
CA ALA A 11 -5.98 -17.97 -5.82
C ALA A 11 -6.85 -16.90 -5.15
N HIS A 12 -6.92 -16.90 -3.83
CA HIS A 12 -7.70 -15.91 -3.06
C HIS A 12 -7.22 -14.47 -3.29
N LYS A 13 -5.90 -14.28 -3.31
CA LYS A 13 -5.29 -12.98 -3.66
C LYS A 13 -5.68 -12.56 -5.08
N LYS A 14 -5.61 -13.47 -6.04
CA LYS A 14 -5.99 -13.22 -7.44
C LYS A 14 -7.45 -12.79 -7.59
N ASP A 15 -8.36 -13.40 -6.84
CA ASP A 15 -9.79 -13.04 -6.84
C ASP A 15 -9.99 -11.63 -6.25
N THR A 16 -9.24 -11.28 -5.20
CA THR A 16 -9.24 -9.92 -4.65
C THR A 16 -8.75 -8.92 -5.70
N ASP A 17 -7.64 -9.17 -6.38
CA ASP A 17 -7.11 -8.30 -7.43
C ASP A 17 -8.11 -8.11 -8.58
N ALA A 18 -8.79 -9.19 -9.01
CA ALA A 18 -9.81 -9.12 -10.05
C ALA A 18 -11.00 -8.24 -9.60
N THR A 19 -11.42 -8.38 -8.34
CA THR A 19 -12.47 -7.55 -7.75
C THR A 19 -12.08 -6.07 -7.77
N LEU A 20 -10.86 -5.74 -7.32
CA LEU A 20 -10.39 -4.36 -7.31
C LEU A 20 -10.29 -3.79 -8.74
N LYS A 21 -9.76 -4.55 -9.70
CA LYS A 21 -9.74 -4.15 -11.11
C LYS A 21 -11.14 -3.85 -11.65
N ASN A 22 -12.14 -4.64 -11.27
CA ASN A 22 -13.53 -4.41 -11.67
C ASN A 22 -14.09 -3.12 -11.07
N ILE A 23 -13.78 -2.79 -9.81
CA ILE A 23 -14.19 -1.53 -9.18
C ILE A 23 -13.55 -0.35 -9.93
N PHE A 24 -12.24 -0.36 -10.15
CA PHE A 24 -11.53 0.73 -10.84
C PHE A 24 -11.93 0.89 -12.31
N SER A 25 -12.40 -0.18 -12.96
CA SER A 25 -12.90 -0.12 -14.34
C SER A 25 -14.40 0.17 -14.43
N GLY A 26 -15.11 0.36 -13.33
CA GLY A 26 -16.55 0.63 -13.29
C GLY A 26 -17.43 -0.58 -13.62
N LYS A 27 -16.89 -1.78 -13.60
CA LYS A 27 -17.65 -3.04 -13.77
C LYS A 27 -18.29 -3.53 -12.48
N ASP A 28 -17.78 -3.06 -11.34
CA ASP A 28 -18.31 -3.31 -10.00
C ASP A 28 -18.58 -1.96 -9.34
N ASN A 29 -19.82 -1.71 -8.95
CA ASN A 29 -20.26 -0.43 -8.38
C ASN A 29 -20.09 -0.34 -6.86
N ARG A 30 -19.49 -1.34 -6.22
CA ARG A 30 -19.20 -1.30 -4.79
C ARG A 30 -18.13 -0.27 -4.47
N LEU A 31 -18.24 0.32 -3.29
CA LEU A 31 -17.23 1.24 -2.78
C LEU A 31 -16.00 0.44 -2.30
N LEU A 32 -14.81 0.85 -2.71
CA LEU A 32 -13.56 0.35 -2.13
C LEU A 32 -13.23 1.13 -0.86
N LEU A 33 -13.10 0.42 0.26
CA LEU A 33 -12.70 0.98 1.55
C LEU A 33 -11.33 0.44 1.96
N VAL A 34 -10.29 1.26 1.83
CA VAL A 34 -8.94 0.95 2.33
C VAL A 34 -8.79 1.53 3.74
N ILE A 35 -8.82 0.68 4.76
CA ILE A 35 -8.90 1.12 6.16
C ILE A 35 -7.97 0.32 7.07
N GLY A 36 -7.34 1.00 8.04
CA GLY A 36 -6.49 0.35 9.04
C GLY A 36 -5.65 1.33 9.85
N PRO A 37 -4.79 0.83 10.74
CA PRO A 37 -3.91 1.66 11.57
C PRO A 37 -2.94 2.48 10.73
N CYS A 38 -2.38 3.54 11.33
CA CYS A 38 -1.39 4.39 10.66
C CYS A 38 -0.08 3.63 10.36
N SER A 39 0.32 2.74 11.27
CA SER A 39 1.43 1.81 11.07
C SER A 39 1.20 0.54 11.89
N ALA A 40 1.64 -0.60 11.34
CA ALA A 40 1.70 -1.86 12.06
C ALA A 40 2.94 -1.88 12.96
N ASP A 41 2.75 -2.14 14.26
CA ASP A 41 3.80 -2.25 15.24
C ASP A 41 3.76 -3.60 16.00
N ARG A 42 2.57 -4.18 16.14
CA ARG A 42 2.34 -5.44 16.83
C ARG A 42 1.44 -6.35 16.01
N GLU A 43 1.91 -7.58 15.77
CA GLU A 43 1.18 -8.58 14.98
C GLU A 43 -0.19 -8.90 15.57
N ASP A 44 -0.26 -9.15 16.88
CA ASP A 44 -1.50 -9.52 17.58
C ASP A 44 -2.57 -8.43 17.46
N ALA A 45 -2.21 -7.16 17.65
CA ALA A 45 -3.12 -6.04 17.54
C ALA A 45 -3.64 -5.85 16.11
N VAL A 46 -2.76 -6.01 15.11
CA VAL A 46 -3.12 -5.91 13.69
C VAL A 46 -4.08 -7.03 13.32
N LEU A 47 -3.81 -8.27 13.71
CA LEU A 47 -4.66 -9.42 13.37
C LEU A 47 -6.02 -9.35 14.07
N ASP A 48 -6.10 -8.90 15.34
CA ASP A 48 -7.39 -8.66 16.01
C ASP A 48 -8.20 -7.61 15.24
N TYR A 49 -7.59 -6.50 14.85
CA TYR A 49 -8.27 -5.46 14.07
C TYR A 49 -8.81 -6.01 12.75
N ILE A 50 -7.99 -6.73 11.99
CA ILE A 50 -8.38 -7.29 10.68
C ILE A 50 -9.48 -8.35 10.83
N SER A 51 -9.43 -9.17 11.86
CA SER A 51 -10.47 -10.16 12.16
C SER A 51 -11.82 -9.49 12.44
N ARG A 52 -11.81 -8.32 13.08
CA ARG A 52 -13.03 -7.50 13.25
C ARG A 52 -13.52 -6.94 11.93
N LEU A 53 -12.62 -6.47 11.06
CA LEU A 53 -12.98 -6.02 9.70
C LEU A 53 -13.61 -7.15 8.88
N ARG A 54 -13.12 -8.40 9.02
CA ARG A 54 -13.70 -9.54 8.32
C ARG A 54 -15.19 -9.73 8.66
N ARG A 55 -15.53 -9.65 9.94
CA ARG A 55 -16.92 -9.71 10.39
C ARG A 55 -17.78 -8.55 9.87
N MET A 56 -17.17 -7.36 9.67
CA MET A 56 -17.87 -6.24 9.06
C MET A 56 -18.03 -6.42 7.55
N GLN A 57 -17.00 -6.96 6.85
CA GLN A 57 -17.08 -7.23 5.42
C GLN A 57 -18.27 -8.12 5.08
N GLU A 58 -18.56 -9.13 5.88
CA GLU A 58 -19.71 -10.02 5.68
C GLU A 58 -21.06 -9.29 5.71
N LYS A 59 -21.16 -8.22 6.50
CA LYS A 59 -22.38 -7.42 6.64
C LYS A 59 -22.58 -6.38 5.54
N VAL A 60 -21.51 -5.99 4.84
CA VAL A 60 -21.52 -4.89 3.87
C VAL A 60 -21.05 -5.30 2.48
N ALA A 61 -20.88 -6.61 2.25
CA ALA A 61 -20.27 -7.17 1.04
C ALA A 61 -21.04 -6.83 -0.24
N ASP A 62 -22.32 -6.50 -0.15
CA ASP A 62 -23.15 -6.08 -1.27
C ASP A 62 -22.86 -4.64 -1.74
N LYS A 63 -22.23 -3.81 -0.89
CA LYS A 63 -21.98 -2.37 -1.15
C LYS A 63 -20.53 -1.97 -1.03
N ILE A 64 -19.76 -2.65 -0.18
CA ILE A 64 -18.39 -2.23 0.18
C ILE A 64 -17.45 -3.42 0.06
N VAL A 65 -16.31 -3.18 -0.58
CA VAL A 65 -15.14 -4.07 -0.56
C VAL A 65 -14.09 -3.47 0.37
N ILE A 66 -13.75 -4.18 1.45
CA ILE A 66 -12.76 -3.74 2.42
C ILE A 66 -11.40 -4.32 2.04
N VAL A 67 -10.38 -3.45 1.97
CA VAL A 67 -8.97 -3.81 1.92
C VAL A 67 -8.31 -3.29 3.19
N PRO A 68 -7.90 -4.18 4.11
CA PRO A 68 -7.24 -3.77 5.34
C PRO A 68 -5.90 -3.11 5.03
N ARG A 69 -5.63 -1.98 5.69
CA ARG A 69 -4.35 -1.29 5.60
C ARG A 69 -3.41 -1.79 6.70
N ILE A 70 -2.34 -2.46 6.28
CA ILE A 70 -1.24 -2.89 7.15
C ILE A 70 0.01 -2.15 6.69
N TYR A 71 0.17 -0.89 7.13
CA TYR A 71 1.37 -0.14 6.78
C TYR A 71 2.53 -0.57 7.66
N THR A 72 3.45 -1.32 7.08
CA THR A 72 4.61 -1.89 7.77
C THR A 72 5.80 -0.94 7.82
N ASN A 73 5.69 0.19 7.12
CA ASN A 73 6.69 1.26 7.08
C ASN A 73 6.14 2.55 7.68
N LYS A 74 7.00 3.27 8.40
CA LYS A 74 6.67 4.57 8.95
C LYS A 74 7.74 5.60 8.57
N PRO A 75 7.55 6.33 7.46
CA PRO A 75 8.49 7.38 7.08
C PRO A 75 8.48 8.50 8.13
N ARG A 76 9.66 8.93 8.59
CA ARG A 76 9.85 9.98 9.57
C ARG A 76 10.56 11.17 8.94
N THR A 77 10.02 12.37 9.10
CA THR A 77 10.59 13.60 8.51
C THR A 77 11.95 13.93 9.13
N THR A 78 12.09 13.75 10.45
CA THR A 78 13.34 14.03 11.20
C THR A 78 14.20 12.79 11.41
N GLY A 79 13.70 11.61 11.05
CA GLY A 79 14.37 10.33 11.31
C GLY A 79 14.16 9.77 12.71
N ASP A 80 13.51 10.51 13.62
CA ASP A 80 13.27 10.09 15.01
C ASP A 80 12.03 9.24 15.18
N GLY A 81 12.04 8.38 16.19
CA GLY A 81 10.92 7.53 16.63
C GLY A 81 10.76 6.25 15.80
N TYR A 82 9.77 5.46 16.16
CA TYR A 82 9.50 4.16 15.55
C TYR A 82 9.28 4.26 14.03
N LYS A 83 10.04 3.46 13.26
CA LYS A 83 10.08 3.51 11.79
C LYS A 83 9.25 2.44 11.08
N GLY A 84 8.43 1.72 11.83
CA GLY A 84 7.60 0.64 11.31
C GLY A 84 8.23 -0.73 11.45
N MET A 85 7.42 -1.77 11.27
CA MET A 85 7.81 -3.17 11.48
C MET A 85 8.95 -3.62 10.55
N LEU A 86 9.06 -3.03 9.36
CA LEU A 86 10.16 -3.34 8.44
C LEU A 86 11.53 -3.00 9.04
N HIS A 87 11.65 -1.88 9.72
CA HIS A 87 12.92 -1.47 10.35
C HIS A 87 13.10 -2.11 11.72
N GLN A 88 12.02 -2.17 12.50
CA GLN A 88 12.02 -2.48 13.92
C GLN A 88 10.86 -3.42 14.22
N PRO A 89 10.99 -4.74 13.88
CA PRO A 89 9.92 -5.71 14.07
C PRO A 89 9.57 -5.94 15.55
N ASP A 90 10.50 -5.69 16.45
CA ASP A 90 10.27 -5.54 17.91
C ASP A 90 10.44 -4.07 18.27
N PRO A 91 9.37 -3.35 18.64
CA PRO A 91 9.45 -1.92 18.98
C PRO A 91 10.38 -1.59 20.17
N ASN A 92 10.74 -2.59 20.97
CA ASN A 92 11.62 -2.42 22.14
C ASN A 92 13.08 -2.83 21.90
N ALA A 93 13.40 -3.29 20.68
CA ALA A 93 14.74 -3.70 20.27
C ALA A 93 15.34 -2.75 19.23
N ASP A 94 16.64 -2.90 18.94
CA ASP A 94 17.32 -2.19 17.89
C ASP A 94 16.77 -2.53 16.48
N GLU A 95 16.98 -1.65 15.53
CA GLU A 95 16.60 -1.83 14.14
C GLU A 95 17.26 -3.08 13.53
N ASN A 96 16.47 -3.87 12.80
CA ASN A 96 16.96 -5.05 12.08
C ASN A 96 16.14 -5.31 10.81
N MET A 97 16.61 -4.78 9.69
CA MET A 97 15.92 -4.86 8.40
C MET A 97 15.67 -6.29 7.91
N LEU A 98 16.61 -7.22 8.15
CA LEU A 98 16.43 -8.62 7.72
C LEU A 98 15.30 -9.30 8.50
N LYS A 99 15.29 -9.13 9.83
CA LYS A 99 14.17 -9.61 10.65
C LYS A 99 12.87 -8.91 10.27
N GLY A 100 12.94 -7.62 9.93
CA GLY A 100 11.82 -6.82 9.47
C GLY A 100 11.21 -7.35 8.19
N LEU A 101 12.00 -7.64 7.15
CA LEU A 101 11.52 -8.24 5.90
C LEU A 101 10.78 -9.56 6.13
N ILE A 102 11.31 -10.40 7.02
CA ILE A 102 10.66 -11.66 7.41
C ILE A 102 9.35 -11.40 8.14
N ALA A 103 9.35 -10.46 9.09
CA ALA A 103 8.19 -10.14 9.91
C ALA A 103 7.03 -9.59 9.08
N ILE A 104 7.28 -8.62 8.20
CA ILE A 104 6.23 -8.03 7.36
C ILE A 104 5.63 -9.06 6.40
N ARG A 105 6.46 -9.91 5.79
CA ARG A 105 5.95 -10.98 4.92
C ARG A 105 5.08 -11.97 5.67
N LYS A 106 5.53 -12.42 6.85
CA LYS A 106 4.75 -13.33 7.71
C LYS A 106 3.42 -12.70 8.12
N LEU A 107 3.42 -11.43 8.50
CA LEU A 107 2.20 -10.72 8.91
C LEU A 107 1.18 -10.68 7.77
N HIS A 108 1.59 -10.33 6.55
CA HIS A 108 0.70 -10.29 5.39
C HIS A 108 0.16 -11.68 5.01
N ILE A 109 1.01 -12.72 5.03
CA ILE A 109 0.57 -14.11 4.79
C ILE A 109 -0.42 -14.56 5.86
N LYS A 110 -0.14 -14.25 7.13
CA LYS A 110 -1.00 -14.62 8.25
C LYS A 110 -2.35 -13.91 8.18
N ALA A 111 -2.35 -12.62 7.84
CA ALA A 111 -3.58 -11.86 7.60
C ALA A 111 -4.44 -12.50 6.50
N LEU A 112 -3.82 -12.85 5.36
CA LEU A 112 -4.51 -13.51 4.25
C LEU A 112 -5.05 -14.89 4.67
N ASN A 113 -4.25 -15.70 5.35
CA ASN A 113 -4.63 -17.06 5.78
C ASN A 113 -5.76 -17.05 6.82
N GLU A 114 -5.69 -16.18 7.83
CA GLU A 114 -6.66 -16.17 8.94
C GLU A 114 -7.96 -15.46 8.59
N THR A 115 -7.93 -14.49 7.66
CA THR A 115 -9.08 -13.62 7.39
C THR A 115 -9.53 -13.61 5.94
N GLY A 116 -8.76 -14.18 5.01
CA GLY A 116 -9.02 -14.09 3.58
C GLY A 116 -8.77 -12.68 2.99
N PHE A 117 -8.20 -11.74 3.73
CA PHE A 117 -7.89 -10.42 3.22
C PHE A 117 -6.48 -10.36 2.64
N SER A 118 -6.36 -10.10 1.33
CA SER A 118 -5.15 -9.53 0.76
C SER A 118 -5.15 -8.02 1.03
N CYS A 119 -4.09 -7.53 1.66
CA CYS A 119 -4.08 -6.22 2.31
C CYS A 119 -3.38 -5.14 1.48
N ALA A 120 -3.38 -3.91 2.01
CA ALA A 120 -2.66 -2.76 1.49
C ALA A 120 -1.42 -2.46 2.33
N ASP A 121 -0.32 -2.08 1.70
CA ASP A 121 0.86 -1.51 2.36
C ASP A 121 1.37 -0.25 1.67
N GLU A 122 2.18 0.55 2.38
CA GLU A 122 2.83 1.73 1.82
C GLU A 122 4.22 1.36 1.28
N MET A 123 4.47 1.60 0.01
CA MET A 123 5.76 1.38 -0.64
C MET A 123 6.74 2.49 -0.25
N LEU A 124 7.47 2.30 0.85
CA LEU A 124 8.54 3.22 1.26
C LEU A 124 9.82 2.97 0.45
N TYR A 125 10.16 1.71 0.24
CA TYR A 125 11.30 1.27 -0.56
C TYR A 125 10.79 0.43 -1.73
N PRO A 126 10.91 0.90 -2.98
CA PRO A 126 10.44 0.17 -4.15
C PRO A 126 10.99 -1.26 -4.26
N GLU A 127 12.29 -1.47 -3.95
CA GLU A 127 12.91 -2.80 -4.02
C GLU A 127 12.27 -3.81 -3.04
N ASN A 128 11.78 -3.33 -1.91
CA ASN A 128 11.16 -4.21 -0.91
C ASN A 128 9.78 -4.72 -1.35
N HIS A 129 9.17 -4.10 -2.36
CA HIS A 129 7.91 -4.57 -2.92
C HIS A 129 8.01 -6.00 -3.45
N LEU A 130 9.18 -6.44 -3.95
CA LEU A 130 9.40 -7.83 -4.40
C LEU A 130 9.10 -8.88 -3.33
N TYR A 131 9.28 -8.54 -2.05
CA TYR A 131 9.00 -9.47 -0.93
C TYR A 131 7.52 -9.56 -0.57
N LEU A 132 6.68 -8.65 -1.11
CA LEU A 132 5.26 -8.53 -0.81
C LEU A 132 4.37 -8.57 -2.06
N SER A 133 4.94 -8.63 -3.27
CA SER A 133 4.21 -8.50 -4.54
C SER A 133 3.13 -9.56 -4.74
N ASP A 134 3.35 -10.77 -4.20
CA ASP A 134 2.41 -11.89 -4.27
C ASP A 134 1.37 -11.92 -3.15
N VAL A 135 1.42 -11.00 -2.18
CA VAL A 135 0.49 -10.95 -1.04
C VAL A 135 -0.32 -9.66 -0.95
N LEU A 136 0.11 -8.57 -1.59
CA LEU A 136 -0.58 -7.29 -1.58
C LEU A 136 -1.55 -7.16 -2.74
N SER A 137 -2.74 -6.61 -2.48
CA SER A 137 -3.71 -6.22 -3.51
C SER A 137 -3.85 -4.71 -3.69
N TYR A 138 -3.17 -3.92 -2.89
CA TYR A 138 -3.16 -2.46 -2.99
C TYR A 138 -1.84 -1.90 -2.45
N VAL A 139 -1.31 -0.89 -3.13
CA VAL A 139 -0.09 -0.17 -2.70
C VAL A 139 -0.38 1.32 -2.60
N ALA A 140 0.12 1.96 -1.55
CA ALA A 140 0.14 3.42 -1.46
C ALA A 140 1.56 3.97 -1.65
N VAL A 141 1.68 5.07 -2.39
CA VAL A 141 2.91 5.87 -2.44
C VAL A 141 2.72 7.09 -1.56
N GLY A 142 3.58 7.20 -0.55
CA GLY A 142 3.48 8.22 0.48
C GLY A 142 3.82 9.64 -0.02
N ALA A 143 3.36 10.64 0.72
CA ALA A 143 3.55 12.05 0.39
C ALA A 143 5.03 12.49 0.30
N ARG A 144 5.95 11.78 0.98
CA ARG A 144 7.39 12.05 0.91
C ARG A 144 8.08 11.35 -0.25
N SER A 145 7.39 10.38 -0.88
CA SER A 145 7.94 9.52 -1.94
C SER A 145 7.34 9.81 -3.32
N VAL A 146 6.21 10.53 -3.39
CA VAL A 146 5.43 10.72 -4.63
C VAL A 146 6.19 11.46 -5.73
N GLU A 147 7.17 12.29 -5.39
CA GLU A 147 8.04 12.97 -6.36
C GLU A 147 9.22 12.11 -6.83
N ASN A 148 9.53 11.04 -6.10
CA ASN A 148 10.66 10.19 -6.43
C ASN A 148 10.38 9.39 -7.69
N GLN A 149 11.29 9.51 -8.69
CA GLN A 149 11.12 8.86 -9.99
C GLN A 149 11.06 7.34 -9.87
N PHE A 150 11.86 6.73 -9.00
CA PHE A 150 11.90 5.28 -8.86
C PHE A 150 10.58 4.70 -8.33
N HIS A 151 9.88 5.42 -7.43
CA HIS A 151 8.54 5.02 -7.00
C HIS A 151 7.53 5.06 -8.15
N ARG A 152 7.59 6.09 -9.01
CA ARG A 152 6.72 6.23 -10.18
C ARG A 152 6.96 5.12 -11.20
N LEU A 153 8.23 4.82 -11.48
CA LEU A 153 8.63 3.74 -12.39
C LEU A 153 8.20 2.38 -11.86
N THR A 154 8.44 2.10 -10.57
CA THR A 154 7.99 0.85 -9.95
C THR A 154 6.47 0.73 -10.00
N ALA A 155 5.73 1.78 -9.66
CA ALA A 155 4.27 1.80 -9.72
C ALA A 155 3.75 1.49 -11.14
N SER A 156 4.46 1.91 -12.19
CA SER A 156 4.08 1.63 -13.58
C SER A 156 4.17 0.15 -13.97
N GLY A 157 4.93 -0.63 -13.22
CA GLY A 157 5.09 -2.08 -13.42
C GLY A 157 4.14 -2.95 -12.58
N LEU A 158 3.35 -2.35 -11.69
CA LEU A 158 2.43 -3.10 -10.84
C LEU A 158 1.09 -3.37 -11.55
N ASP A 159 0.55 -4.56 -11.34
CA ASP A 159 -0.75 -4.98 -11.88
C ASP A 159 -1.87 -4.95 -10.82
N ILE A 160 -1.74 -4.07 -9.83
CA ILE A 160 -2.68 -3.82 -8.73
C ILE A 160 -2.89 -2.31 -8.56
N PRO A 161 -3.97 -1.86 -7.91
CA PRO A 161 -4.19 -0.44 -7.63
C PRO A 161 -3.04 0.20 -6.85
N VAL A 162 -2.59 1.37 -7.34
CA VAL A 162 -1.56 2.18 -6.68
C VAL A 162 -2.10 3.58 -6.39
N GLY A 163 -2.27 3.90 -5.11
CA GLY A 163 -2.69 5.22 -4.67
C GLY A 163 -1.51 6.18 -4.50
N MET A 164 -1.49 7.27 -5.27
CA MET A 164 -0.50 8.33 -5.19
C MET A 164 -1.00 9.45 -4.28
N LYS A 165 -0.34 9.67 -3.13
CA LYS A 165 -0.69 10.78 -2.22
C LYS A 165 -0.17 12.10 -2.79
N ASN A 166 -0.92 13.20 -2.61
CA ASN A 166 -0.33 14.51 -2.82
C ASN A 166 0.81 14.74 -1.80
N PRO A 167 1.89 15.49 -2.19
CA PRO A 167 3.04 15.70 -1.35
C PRO A 167 2.70 16.46 -0.06
N THR A 168 3.67 16.55 0.85
CA THR A 168 3.48 17.27 2.13
C THR A 168 3.22 18.76 1.95
N SER A 169 3.64 19.36 0.83
CA SER A 169 3.29 20.72 0.43
C SER A 169 1.83 20.92 0.07
N GLY A 170 1.09 19.83 -0.21
CA GLY A 170 -0.31 19.90 -0.67
C GLY A 170 -0.46 20.06 -2.19
N ASP A 171 0.63 20.10 -2.96
CA ASP A 171 0.58 20.35 -4.40
C ASP A 171 -0.08 19.18 -5.16
N LEU A 172 -1.23 19.46 -5.74
CA LEU A 172 -1.99 18.48 -6.52
C LEU A 172 -1.38 18.21 -7.89
N SER A 173 -0.65 19.16 -8.48
CA SER A 173 -0.02 19.00 -9.79
C SER A 173 1.09 17.95 -9.76
N VAL A 174 1.86 17.92 -8.67
CA VAL A 174 2.87 16.88 -8.41
C VAL A 174 2.24 15.51 -8.34
N MET A 175 1.13 15.36 -7.61
CA MET A 175 0.39 14.10 -7.53
C MET A 175 -0.13 13.66 -8.91
N MET A 176 -0.74 14.57 -9.67
CA MET A 176 -1.25 14.27 -11.02
C MET A 176 -0.13 13.85 -11.97
N ASN A 177 1.03 14.51 -11.92
CA ASN A 177 2.20 14.13 -12.70
C ASN A 177 2.71 12.74 -12.31
N SER A 178 2.66 12.39 -11.03
CA SER A 178 3.04 11.06 -10.53
C SER A 178 2.11 9.96 -11.03
N ILE A 179 0.79 10.22 -11.02
CA ILE A 179 -0.21 9.30 -11.58
C ILE A 179 0.04 9.11 -13.08
N ARG A 180 0.20 10.19 -13.84
CA ARG A 180 0.48 10.12 -15.28
C ARG A 180 1.75 9.32 -15.59
N ALA A 181 2.84 9.56 -14.82
CA ALA A 181 4.07 8.80 -14.97
C ALA A 181 3.85 7.31 -14.69
N ALA A 182 3.13 6.96 -13.62
CA ALA A 182 2.82 5.57 -13.30
C ALA A 182 1.91 4.89 -14.34
N GLN A 183 1.09 5.65 -15.06
CA GLN A 183 0.21 5.12 -16.11
C GLN A 183 0.92 4.90 -17.45
N HIS A 184 2.15 5.39 -17.62
CA HIS A 184 2.93 5.21 -18.85
C HIS A 184 3.88 4.03 -18.75
N PRO A 185 4.20 3.36 -19.89
CA PRO A 185 5.25 2.35 -19.94
C PRO A 185 6.64 3.00 -19.81
N HIS A 186 7.57 2.26 -19.16
CA HIS A 186 8.94 2.71 -18.95
C HIS A 186 9.93 1.56 -19.09
N THR A 187 11.16 1.89 -19.48
CA THR A 187 12.33 1.01 -19.38
C THR A 187 13.24 1.56 -18.30
N PHE A 188 13.59 0.75 -17.30
CA PHE A 188 14.44 1.17 -16.18
C PHE A 188 15.15 -0.01 -15.53
N VAL A 189 16.12 0.27 -14.65
CA VAL A 189 16.82 -0.76 -13.89
C VAL A 189 16.09 -0.99 -12.57
N TYR A 190 15.73 -2.25 -12.30
CA TYR A 190 15.09 -2.69 -11.07
C TYR A 190 15.80 -3.92 -10.52
N SER A 191 16.34 -3.84 -9.29
CA SER A 191 17.11 -4.93 -8.64
C SER A 191 18.22 -5.52 -9.52
N GLY A 192 18.92 -4.64 -10.26
CA GLY A 192 20.03 -5.04 -11.14
C GLY A 192 19.64 -5.54 -12.53
N TRP A 193 18.35 -5.55 -12.86
CA TRP A 193 17.85 -5.96 -14.18
C TRP A 193 17.25 -4.78 -14.93
N GLU A 194 17.46 -4.71 -16.24
CA GLU A 194 16.67 -3.86 -17.12
C GLU A 194 15.28 -4.47 -17.25
N VAL A 195 14.26 -3.69 -16.90
CA VAL A 195 12.85 -4.10 -16.93
C VAL A 195 12.03 -3.14 -17.78
N ASN A 196 10.99 -3.67 -18.41
CA ASN A 196 10.01 -2.90 -19.16
C ASN A 196 8.66 -2.98 -18.43
N SER A 197 8.10 -1.84 -18.05
CA SER A 197 6.75 -1.76 -17.49
C SER A 197 5.73 -1.47 -18.58
N ALA A 198 4.49 -1.93 -18.36
CA ALA A 198 3.38 -1.69 -19.29
C ALA A 198 2.63 -0.37 -19.03
N GLY A 199 2.90 0.28 -17.91
CA GLY A 199 2.05 1.33 -17.36
C GLY A 199 0.90 0.74 -16.54
N ASN A 200 0.56 1.40 -15.43
CA ASN A 200 -0.47 0.96 -14.50
C ASN A 200 -1.71 1.87 -14.58
N THR A 201 -2.72 1.46 -15.33
CA THR A 201 -3.97 2.22 -15.47
C THR A 201 -4.80 2.30 -14.18
N LEU A 202 -4.45 1.54 -13.15
CA LEU A 202 -5.10 1.57 -11.84
C LEU A 202 -4.42 2.56 -10.87
N ALA A 203 -3.40 3.30 -11.33
CA ALA A 203 -2.80 4.39 -10.55
C ALA A 203 -3.82 5.53 -10.39
N HIS A 204 -4.03 5.98 -9.14
CA HIS A 204 -5.06 6.96 -8.79
C HIS A 204 -4.61 7.88 -7.66
N ALA A 205 -5.39 8.91 -7.39
CA ALA A 205 -5.13 9.91 -6.35
C ALA A 205 -5.53 9.42 -4.95
N ILE A 206 -4.69 9.73 -3.96
CA ILE A 206 -5.08 9.75 -2.55
C ILE A 206 -4.93 11.19 -2.06
N LEU A 207 -6.03 11.88 -1.84
CA LEU A 207 -6.01 13.24 -1.31
C LEU A 207 -5.76 13.23 0.19
N ARG A 208 -4.83 14.05 0.63
CA ARG A 208 -4.52 14.28 2.03
C ARG A 208 -4.43 15.78 2.33
N GLY A 209 -4.69 16.15 3.58
CA GLY A 209 -4.47 17.51 4.04
C GLY A 209 -2.97 17.90 4.03
N SER A 210 -2.73 19.20 4.02
CA SER A 210 -1.42 19.85 4.18
C SER A 210 -1.46 20.85 5.31
N VAL A 211 -0.40 21.60 5.46
CA VAL A 211 -0.36 22.77 6.37
C VAL A 211 0.09 24.00 5.59
N ASP A 212 -0.45 25.16 5.96
CA ASP A 212 0.01 26.44 5.43
C ASP A 212 1.34 26.88 6.04
N LYS A 213 1.84 28.03 5.60
CA LYS A 213 3.09 28.64 6.11
C LYS A 213 3.06 28.96 7.61
N ASN A 214 1.88 29.03 8.22
CA ASN A 214 1.69 29.30 9.65
C ASN A 214 1.46 28.01 10.46
N GLY A 215 1.52 26.83 9.81
CA GLY A 215 1.26 25.54 10.44
C GLY A 215 -0.21 25.20 10.61
N GLN A 216 -1.14 25.98 10.01
CA GLN A 216 -2.57 25.67 10.05
C GLN A 216 -2.91 24.55 9.06
N ALA A 217 -3.80 23.65 9.49
CA ALA A 217 -4.23 22.54 8.64
C ALA A 217 -5.07 23.04 7.45
N ILE A 218 -4.71 22.58 6.25
CA ILE A 218 -5.47 22.80 5.03
C ILE A 218 -6.02 21.45 4.58
N PRO A 219 -7.34 21.22 4.57
CA PRO A 219 -7.93 20.07 3.94
C PRO A 219 -7.82 20.23 2.40
N ASN A 220 -7.29 19.22 1.71
CA ASN A 220 -7.21 19.20 0.25
C ASN A 220 -8.28 18.28 -0.35
N TYR A 221 -9.39 18.12 0.32
CA TYR A 221 -10.54 17.32 -0.10
C TYR A 221 -11.82 18.07 0.27
N HIS A 222 -12.59 18.45 -0.75
CA HIS A 222 -13.82 19.23 -0.65
C HIS A 222 -14.89 18.60 -1.53
N TYR A 223 -16.13 19.03 -1.34
CA TYR A 223 -17.25 18.70 -2.24
C TYR A 223 -17.24 19.52 -3.54
N GLU A 224 -16.50 20.61 -3.54
CA GLU A 224 -16.42 21.57 -4.64
C GLU A 224 -15.20 21.31 -5.52
#